data_30738def4df487108cf0314d5a075563
#
_entry.id   30738def4df487108cf0314d5a075563
#
_cell.length_a   1.000
_cell.length_b   1.000
_cell.length_c   1.000
_cell.angle_alpha   90.00
_cell.angle_beta   90.00
_cell.angle_gamma   90.00
#
_symmetry.space_group_name_H-M   'P 1'
#
loop_
_entity.id
_entity.type
_entity.pdbx_description
1 polymer ?
#
loop_
_entity_poly.entity_id
_entity_poly.type
_entity_poly.pdbx_seq_one_letter_code
_entity_poly.pdbx_strand_id
1 'polypeptide(L)'
;MSDIEEFKEKIFDDIKHIDENENEYWEARELMRLLGYKEWRLFANVIEKAQVACSQSGNSINYNFSIYSKIIIAGKTKKPIIDYKLSRYACYLIVQNANPKYNAVALGQTYFAI
;
A
#
# COMPACT_ATOMS: atom_id res chain seq x y z
N MET A 1 17.67 -19.00 -6.72
CA MET A 1 17.17 -17.63 -6.79
C MET A 1 18.33 -16.67 -6.59
N SER A 2 18.41 -15.60 -7.36
CA SER A 2 19.50 -14.64 -7.21
C SER A 2 19.27 -13.75 -5.98
N ASP A 3 20.36 -13.19 -5.43
CA ASP A 3 20.28 -12.26 -4.30
C ASP A 3 19.40 -11.04 -4.62
N ILE A 4 19.37 -10.64 -5.88
CA ILE A 4 18.54 -9.52 -6.35
C ILE A 4 17.05 -9.85 -6.22
N GLU A 5 16.65 -11.07 -6.56
CA GLU A 5 15.24 -11.49 -6.44
C GLU A 5 14.82 -11.60 -4.98
N GLU A 6 15.69 -12.12 -4.12
CA GLU A 6 15.43 -12.16 -2.68
C GLU A 6 15.25 -10.75 -2.11
N PHE A 7 16.09 -9.81 -2.53
CA PHE A 7 15.96 -8.41 -2.14
C PHE A 7 14.61 -7.81 -2.59
N LYS A 8 14.19 -8.10 -3.82
CA LYS A 8 12.93 -7.59 -4.38
C LYS A 8 11.71 -8.05 -3.60
N GLU A 9 11.70 -9.31 -3.16
CA GLU A 9 10.61 -9.84 -2.34
C GLU A 9 10.64 -9.26 -0.93
N LYS A 10 11.86 -9.12 -0.39
CA LYS A 10 12.07 -8.70 0.98
C LYS A 10 11.56 -7.29 1.28
N ILE A 11 11.70 -6.34 0.35
CA ILE A 11 11.32 -4.95 0.61
C ILE A 11 9.83 -4.80 0.94
N PHE A 12 8.96 -5.59 0.31
CA PHE A 12 7.53 -5.57 0.60
C PHE A 12 7.19 -6.40 1.84
N ASP A 13 7.91 -7.50 2.08
CA ASP A 13 7.74 -8.27 3.30
C ASP A 13 8.19 -7.49 4.53
N ASP A 14 9.20 -6.64 4.41
CA ASP A 14 9.72 -5.85 5.53
C ASP A 14 8.69 -4.85 6.07
N ILE A 15 7.76 -4.39 5.24
CA ILE A 15 6.70 -3.47 5.66
C ILE A 15 5.35 -4.15 5.87
N LYS A 16 5.30 -5.46 5.68
CA LYS A 16 4.07 -6.23 5.91
C LYS A 16 3.79 -6.34 7.40
N HIS A 17 2.52 -6.14 7.76
CA HIS A 17 2.03 -6.32 9.12
C HIS A 17 1.13 -7.55 9.19
N ILE A 18 1.02 -8.12 10.37
CA ILE A 18 0.09 -9.22 10.64
C ILE A 18 -0.81 -8.74 11.77
N ASP A 19 -2.13 -8.83 11.57
CA ASP A 19 -3.08 -8.42 12.60
C ASP A 19 -3.33 -9.54 13.62
N GLU A 20 -4.19 -9.26 14.60
CA GLU A 20 -4.51 -10.20 15.68
C GLU A 20 -5.21 -11.48 15.19
N ASN A 21 -5.78 -11.47 13.99
CA ASN A 21 -6.42 -12.61 13.35
C ASN A 21 -5.51 -13.31 12.34
N GLU A 22 -4.21 -12.99 12.38
CA GLU A 22 -3.19 -13.53 11.48
C GLU A 22 -3.40 -13.16 10.01
N ASN A 23 -4.12 -12.06 9.74
CA ASN A 23 -4.27 -11.53 8.40
C ASN A 23 -3.14 -10.55 8.07
N GLU A 24 -2.55 -10.73 6.91
CA GLU A 24 -1.53 -9.78 6.43
C GLU A 24 -2.16 -8.48 5.95
N TYR A 25 -1.47 -7.38 6.16
CA TYR A 25 -1.88 -6.09 5.60
C TYR A 25 -0.67 -5.17 5.47
N TRP A 26 -0.84 -4.14 4.66
CA TRP A 26 0.15 -3.08 4.48
C TRP A 26 -0.49 -1.74 4.83
N GLU A 27 0.29 -0.84 5.43
CA GLU A 27 -0.17 0.52 5.68
C GLU A 27 0.09 1.36 4.43
N ALA A 28 -0.91 2.12 3.98
CA ALA A 28 -0.81 2.87 2.73
C ALA A 28 0.34 3.87 2.74
N ARG A 29 0.59 4.52 3.87
CA ARG A 29 1.68 5.51 3.94
C ARG A 29 3.05 4.87 3.88
N GLU A 30 3.24 3.69 4.47
CA GLU A 30 4.48 2.93 4.32
C GLU A 30 4.68 2.47 2.87
N LEU A 31 3.62 1.96 2.25
CA LEU A 31 3.66 1.54 0.86
C LEU A 31 3.97 2.73 -0.06
N MET A 32 3.36 3.87 0.20
CA MET A 32 3.61 5.11 -0.53
C MET A 32 5.10 5.45 -0.58
N ARG A 33 5.74 5.44 0.57
CA ARG A 33 7.17 5.76 0.68
C ARG A 33 8.04 4.73 -0.03
N LEU A 34 7.71 3.45 0.14
CA LEU A 34 8.45 2.37 -0.51
C LEU A 34 8.36 2.47 -2.03
N LEU A 35 7.19 2.81 -2.55
CA LEU A 35 6.98 2.95 -4.00
C LEU A 35 7.63 4.21 -4.58
N GLY A 36 8.03 5.17 -3.74
CA GLY A 36 8.70 6.38 -4.19
C GLY A 36 7.81 7.62 -4.30
N TYR A 37 6.56 7.55 -3.87
CA TYR A 37 5.68 8.71 -3.81
C TYR A 37 6.02 9.55 -2.59
N LYS A 38 6.19 10.85 -2.78
CA LYS A 38 6.56 11.78 -1.70
C LYS A 38 5.38 12.57 -1.15
N GLU A 39 4.29 12.67 -1.92
CA GLU A 39 3.12 13.45 -1.53
C GLU A 39 1.90 12.56 -1.40
N TRP A 40 1.27 12.61 -0.22
CA TRP A 40 0.06 11.85 0.04
C TRP A 40 -1.05 12.15 -0.96
N ARG A 41 -1.20 13.42 -1.35
CA ARG A 41 -2.23 13.84 -2.30
C ARG A 41 -2.13 13.07 -3.62
N LEU A 42 -0.92 12.88 -4.13
CA LEU A 42 -0.71 12.15 -5.37
C LEU A 42 -0.97 10.66 -5.19
N PHE A 43 -0.53 10.10 -4.06
CA PHE A 43 -0.77 8.69 -3.78
C PHE A 43 -2.25 8.41 -3.50
N ALA A 44 -2.95 9.34 -2.85
CA ALA A 44 -4.39 9.24 -2.61
C ALA A 44 -5.18 9.10 -3.92
N ASN A 45 -4.75 9.77 -4.99
CA ASN A 45 -5.37 9.62 -6.31
C ASN A 45 -5.19 8.20 -6.86
N VAL A 46 -4.04 7.59 -6.63
CA VAL A 46 -3.77 6.20 -7.02
C VAL A 46 -4.68 5.25 -6.22
N ILE A 47 -4.81 5.49 -4.92
CA ILE A 47 -5.70 4.70 -4.05
C ILE A 47 -7.14 4.79 -4.56
N GLU A 48 -7.60 5.99 -4.92
CA GLU A 48 -8.96 6.18 -5.43
C GLU A 48 -9.21 5.36 -6.70
N LYS A 49 -8.27 5.36 -7.63
CA LYS A 49 -8.37 4.55 -8.85
C LYS A 49 -8.42 3.06 -8.52
N ALA A 50 -7.61 2.62 -7.57
CA ALA A 50 -7.59 1.24 -7.12
C ALA A 50 -8.93 0.85 -6.47
N GLN A 51 -9.53 1.76 -5.70
CA GLN A 51 -10.84 1.53 -5.08
C GLN A 51 -11.93 1.39 -6.12
N VAL A 52 -11.91 2.20 -7.18
CA VAL A 52 -12.85 2.07 -8.29
C VAL A 52 -12.70 0.70 -8.95
N ALA A 53 -11.47 0.27 -9.24
CA ALA A 53 -11.21 -1.04 -9.82
C ALA A 53 -11.71 -2.18 -8.90
N CYS A 54 -11.51 -2.03 -7.60
CA CYS A 54 -11.99 -2.98 -6.59
C CYS A 54 -13.52 -3.13 -6.66
N SER A 55 -14.22 -2.01 -6.63
CA SER A 55 -15.69 -1.97 -6.68
C SER A 55 -16.21 -2.54 -7.99
N GLN A 56 -15.62 -2.15 -9.12
CA GLN A 56 -16.03 -2.63 -10.44
C GLN A 56 -15.81 -4.13 -10.61
N SER A 57 -14.86 -4.69 -9.87
CA SER A 57 -14.61 -6.14 -9.86
C SER A 57 -15.51 -6.90 -8.89
N GLY A 58 -16.46 -6.23 -8.24
CA GLY A 58 -17.39 -6.84 -7.31
C GLY A 58 -16.81 -7.13 -5.93
N ASN A 59 -15.70 -6.49 -5.57
CA ASN A 59 -15.05 -6.69 -4.28
C ASN A 59 -15.33 -5.52 -3.33
N SER A 60 -15.24 -5.79 -2.03
CA SER A 60 -15.52 -4.80 -1.00
C SER A 60 -14.37 -3.81 -0.84
N ILE A 61 -14.66 -2.52 -1.02
CA ILE A 61 -13.70 -1.45 -0.76
C ILE A 61 -13.36 -1.42 0.73
N ASN A 62 -14.37 -1.47 1.60
CA ASN A 62 -14.16 -1.34 3.04
C ASN A 62 -13.31 -2.48 3.61
N TYR A 63 -13.44 -3.67 3.08
CA TYR A 63 -12.64 -4.82 3.50
C TYR A 63 -11.19 -4.69 3.04
N ASN A 64 -10.98 -4.29 1.79
CA ASN A 64 -9.64 -4.26 1.18
C ASN A 64 -8.87 -2.96 1.48
N PHE A 65 -9.59 -1.86 1.71
CA PHE A 65 -9.02 -0.54 2.00
C PHE A 65 -9.63 -0.03 3.30
N SER A 66 -9.18 -0.59 4.41
CA SER A 66 -9.75 -0.25 5.72
C SER A 66 -9.14 1.06 6.22
N ILE A 67 -9.95 2.13 6.17
CA ILE A 67 -9.50 3.46 6.59
C ILE A 67 -9.46 3.56 8.11
N TYR A 68 -8.44 4.24 8.63
CA TYR A 68 -8.33 4.52 10.05
C TYR A 68 -7.54 5.81 10.26
N SER A 69 -7.68 6.36 11.49
CA SER A 69 -6.94 7.55 11.89
C SER A 69 -5.80 7.16 12.80
N LYS A 70 -4.64 7.78 12.60
CA LYS A 70 -3.52 7.61 13.51
C LYS A 70 -2.97 8.97 13.91
N ILE A 71 -2.31 9.02 15.06
CA ILE A 71 -1.75 10.25 15.61
C ILE A 71 -0.26 10.29 15.28
N ILE A 72 0.18 11.39 14.70
CA ILE A 72 1.60 11.67 14.50
C ILE A 72 2.00 12.88 15.31
N ILE A 73 3.29 12.96 15.64
CA ILE A 73 3.85 14.13 16.32
C ILE A 73 4.44 15.04 15.25
N ALA A 74 3.90 16.27 15.17
CA ALA A 74 4.36 17.29 14.24
C ALA A 74 4.88 18.47 15.06
N GLY A 75 6.20 18.52 15.26
CA GLY A 75 6.82 19.51 16.17
C GLY A 75 6.38 19.28 17.61
N LYS A 76 5.71 20.27 18.22
CA LYS A 76 5.20 20.19 19.59
C LYS A 76 3.74 19.75 19.67
N THR A 77 3.09 19.51 18.54
CA THR A 77 1.67 19.16 18.51
C THR A 77 1.46 17.72 18.02
N LYS A 78 0.36 17.12 18.49
CA LYS A 78 -0.12 15.85 17.99
C LYS A 78 -1.16 16.13 16.92
N LYS A 79 -1.07 15.43 15.79
CA LYS A 79 -1.97 15.64 14.66
C LYS A 79 -2.55 14.32 14.19
N PRO A 80 -3.88 14.22 14.05
CA PRO A 80 -4.47 13.03 13.42
C PRO A 80 -4.26 13.06 11.91
N ILE A 81 -3.92 11.92 11.34
CA ILE A 81 -3.85 11.72 9.89
C ILE A 81 -4.59 10.43 9.55
N ILE A 82 -5.09 10.35 8.33
CA ILE A 82 -5.72 9.12 7.85
C ILE A 82 -4.66 8.21 7.23
N ASP A 83 -4.90 6.91 7.37
CA ASP A 83 -4.14 5.88 6.69
C ASP A 83 -5.10 4.75 6.32
N TYR A 84 -4.61 3.78 5.59
CA TYR A 84 -5.39 2.60 5.22
C TYR A 84 -4.61 1.34 5.60
N LYS A 85 -5.34 0.34 6.10
CA LYS A 85 -4.84 -1.02 6.16
C LYS A 85 -5.26 -1.69 4.86
N LEU A 86 -4.29 -2.10 4.07
CA LEU A 86 -4.50 -2.60 2.71
C LEU A 86 -4.31 -4.11 2.68
N SER A 87 -5.25 -4.82 2.10
CA SER A 87 -5.08 -6.23 1.80
C SER A 87 -4.05 -6.41 0.68
N ARG A 88 -3.60 -7.64 0.46
CA ARG A 88 -2.74 -7.96 -0.70
C ARG A 88 -3.41 -7.56 -2.00
N TYR A 89 -4.70 -7.83 -2.14
CA TYR A 89 -5.47 -7.47 -3.34
C TYR A 89 -5.51 -5.95 -3.53
N ALA A 90 -5.73 -5.18 -2.45
CA ALA A 90 -5.70 -3.72 -2.54
C ALA A 90 -4.33 -3.21 -3.01
N CYS A 91 -3.25 -3.77 -2.46
CA CYS A 91 -1.89 -3.42 -2.88
C CYS A 91 -1.66 -3.77 -4.35
N TYR A 92 -2.15 -4.91 -4.80
CA TYR A 92 -2.09 -5.30 -6.21
C TYR A 92 -2.74 -4.26 -7.11
N LEU A 93 -3.95 -3.83 -6.77
CA LEU A 93 -4.66 -2.82 -7.56
C LEU A 93 -3.94 -1.46 -7.53
N ILE A 94 -3.36 -1.11 -6.39
CA ILE A 94 -2.59 0.14 -6.26
C ILE A 94 -1.40 0.12 -7.20
N VAL A 95 -0.60 -0.94 -7.19
CA VAL A 95 0.60 -0.99 -8.04
C VAL A 95 0.24 -1.08 -9.54
N GLN A 96 -0.93 -1.63 -9.88
CA GLN A 96 -1.41 -1.63 -11.26
C GLN A 96 -1.81 -0.22 -11.73
N ASN A 97 -2.19 0.67 -10.82
CA ASN A 97 -2.60 2.03 -11.12
C ASN A 97 -1.52 3.08 -10.83
N ALA A 98 -0.40 2.66 -10.26
CA ALA A 98 0.71 3.55 -9.93
C ALA A 98 1.60 3.80 -11.15
N ASN A 99 2.44 4.84 -11.05
CA ASN A 99 3.32 5.22 -12.15
C ASN A 99 4.48 4.22 -12.28
N PRO A 100 4.57 3.46 -13.39
CA PRO A 100 5.64 2.47 -13.56
C PRO A 100 7.03 3.07 -13.75
N LYS A 101 7.13 4.40 -13.87
CA LYS A 101 8.40 5.12 -13.86
C LYS A 101 9.20 4.84 -12.59
N TYR A 102 8.52 4.61 -11.46
CA TYR A 102 9.19 4.25 -10.21
C TYR A 102 9.51 2.76 -10.21
N ASN A 103 10.79 2.43 -10.03
CA ASN A 103 11.26 1.04 -10.07
C ASN A 103 10.52 0.13 -9.09
N ALA A 104 10.24 0.63 -7.89
CA ALA A 104 9.54 -0.16 -6.88
C ALA A 104 8.10 -0.48 -7.27
N VAL A 105 7.46 0.31 -8.14
CA VAL A 105 6.12 0.00 -8.65
C VAL A 105 6.17 -1.27 -9.49
N ALA A 106 7.14 -1.38 -10.39
CA ALA A 106 7.30 -2.59 -11.22
C ALA A 106 7.56 -3.82 -10.35
N LEU A 107 8.39 -3.69 -9.31
CA LEU A 107 8.65 -4.77 -8.36
C LEU A 107 7.38 -5.18 -7.62
N GLY A 108 6.57 -4.20 -7.21
CA GLY A 108 5.30 -4.43 -6.52
C GLY A 108 4.28 -5.14 -7.40
N GLN A 109 4.24 -4.81 -8.68
CA GLN A 109 3.35 -5.46 -9.63
C GLN A 109 3.59 -6.97 -9.68
N THR A 110 4.84 -7.39 -9.56
CA THR A 110 5.20 -8.80 -9.52
C THR A 110 4.90 -9.40 -8.13
N TYR A 111 5.33 -8.71 -7.09
CA TYR A 111 5.19 -9.22 -5.71
C TYR A 111 3.72 -9.44 -5.33
N PHE A 112 2.86 -8.46 -5.56
CA PHE A 112 1.44 -8.54 -5.14
C PHE A 112 0.57 -9.37 -6.08
N ALA A 113 1.09 -9.80 -7.22
CA ALA A 113 0.35 -10.64 -8.16
C ALA A 113 0.15 -12.08 -7.68
N ILE A 114 0.83 -12.48 -6.62
CA ILE A 114 0.80 -13.86 -6.09
C ILE A 114 -0.15 -13.99 -4.90
#